data_206a3aad9eea8da2b9220384cd7198ec
#
_entry.id   206a3aad9eea8da2b9220384cd7198ec
#
_cell.length_a   1.000
_cell.length_b   1.000
_cell.length_c   1.000
_cell.angle_alpha   90.00
_cell.angle_beta   90.00
_cell.angle_gamma   90.00
#
_symmetry.space_group_name_H-M   'P 1'
#
loop_
_entity.id
_entity.type
_entity.pdbx_description
1 polymer ?
#
loop_
_entity_poly.entity_id
_entity_poly.type
_entity_poly.pdbx_seq_one_letter_code
_entity_poly.pdbx_strand_id
1 'polypeptide(L)'
;MEIKKNDKFTVTIEDMGEDGAGIGRVDGYIWFVKDALIGDTIEASAMKMKKNYGFARLVRVITPAKGRVEAKCPVARACGGCQLQELDYKEQLKFKEKKVYNHLKRIGGMENLFLPEEADQAAGVPDAVIMEPIIGMEDPWRYRNKAQYPIGRGKDGKPTAGFFAGRTHSLIPVPELDCLLGCAE
;
A
#
# COMPACT_ATOMS: atom_id res chain seq x y z
N MET A 1 -23.13 14.77 5.66
CA MET A 1 -22.75 14.93 7.10
C MET A 1 -21.35 15.52 7.15
N GLU A 2 -21.14 16.62 7.87
CA GLU A 2 -19.81 17.23 7.95
C GLU A 2 -18.95 16.46 8.96
N ILE A 3 -18.00 15.65 8.45
CA ILE A 3 -17.06 14.88 9.28
C ILE A 3 -16.04 15.85 9.87
N LYS A 4 -15.84 15.78 11.20
CA LYS A 4 -14.87 16.60 11.94
C LYS A 4 -13.69 15.74 12.40
N LYS A 5 -12.62 16.40 12.87
CA LYS A 5 -11.44 15.70 13.40
C LYS A 5 -11.86 14.78 14.56
N ASN A 6 -11.34 13.56 14.55
CA ASN A 6 -11.61 12.44 15.46
C ASN A 6 -12.98 11.77 15.29
N ASP A 7 -13.85 12.26 14.40
CA ASP A 7 -15.10 11.56 14.11
C ASP A 7 -14.79 10.21 13.47
N LYS A 8 -15.63 9.22 13.78
CA LYS A 8 -15.60 7.91 13.15
C LYS A 8 -16.61 7.86 12.02
N PHE A 9 -16.24 7.23 10.94
CA PHE A 9 -17.10 7.04 9.77
C PHE A 9 -16.78 5.74 9.06
N THR A 10 -17.76 5.24 8.32
CA THR A 10 -17.59 4.05 7.48
C THR A 10 -17.26 4.49 6.07
N VAL A 11 -16.30 3.80 5.44
CA VAL A 11 -15.92 4.05 4.05
C VAL A 11 -15.49 2.74 3.38
N THR A 12 -15.85 2.58 2.12
CA THR A 12 -15.32 1.52 1.25
C THR A 12 -14.12 2.05 0.49
N ILE A 13 -13.06 1.25 0.44
CA ILE A 13 -11.82 1.60 -0.25
C ILE A 13 -11.94 1.20 -1.72
N GLU A 14 -11.87 2.20 -2.58
CA GLU A 14 -12.07 2.08 -4.04
C GLU A 14 -10.74 2.00 -4.80
N ASP A 15 -9.67 2.58 -4.25
CA ASP A 15 -8.36 2.66 -4.88
C ASP A 15 -7.25 2.70 -3.82
N MET A 16 -6.00 2.68 -4.26
CA MET A 16 -4.83 2.87 -3.39
C MET A 16 -3.86 3.90 -3.97
N GLY A 17 -3.32 4.72 -3.08
CA GLY A 17 -2.29 5.69 -3.39
C GLY A 17 -0.91 5.08 -3.62
N GLU A 18 0.03 5.90 -4.06
CA GLU A 18 1.40 5.48 -4.36
C GLU A 18 2.14 4.93 -3.13
N ASP A 19 1.78 5.41 -1.95
CA ASP A 19 2.32 4.99 -0.66
C ASP A 19 1.60 3.78 -0.06
N GLY A 20 0.66 3.17 -0.81
CA GLY A 20 -0.14 2.03 -0.35
C GLY A 20 -1.28 2.41 0.59
N ALA A 21 -1.58 3.69 0.80
CA ALA A 21 -2.75 4.10 1.56
C ALA A 21 -4.04 3.86 0.75
N GLY A 22 -5.04 3.26 1.36
CA GLY A 22 -6.35 3.10 0.74
C GLY A 22 -7.01 4.45 0.49
N ILE A 23 -7.73 4.55 -0.62
CA ILE A 23 -8.49 5.74 -1.04
C ILE A 23 -9.97 5.36 -1.09
N GLY A 24 -10.79 6.10 -0.37
CA GLY A 24 -12.25 5.97 -0.43
C GLY A 24 -12.92 7.33 -0.42
N ARG A 25 -14.24 7.35 -0.69
CA ARG A 25 -15.03 8.58 -0.72
C ARG A 25 -16.22 8.50 0.20
N VAL A 26 -16.48 9.61 0.88
CA VAL A 26 -17.71 9.83 1.66
C VAL A 26 -18.29 11.18 1.24
N ASP A 27 -19.50 11.17 0.74
CA ASP A 27 -20.19 12.37 0.20
C ASP A 27 -19.31 13.15 -0.80
N GLY A 28 -18.56 12.45 -1.67
CA GLY A 28 -17.64 13.03 -2.66
C GLY A 28 -16.29 13.50 -2.11
N TYR A 29 -16.11 13.51 -0.80
CA TYR A 29 -14.85 13.90 -0.18
C TYR A 29 -13.90 12.71 -0.08
N ILE A 30 -12.63 12.90 -0.50
CA ILE A 30 -11.62 11.85 -0.59
C ILE A 30 -10.93 11.63 0.75
N TRP A 31 -10.82 10.37 1.17
CA TRP A 31 -10.09 9.95 2.35
C TRP A 31 -8.94 9.03 2.01
N PHE A 32 -7.75 9.35 2.55
CA PHE A 32 -6.57 8.48 2.51
C PHE A 32 -6.45 7.77 3.86
N VAL A 33 -6.46 6.45 3.84
CA VAL A 33 -6.45 5.62 5.04
C VAL A 33 -5.30 4.61 4.97
N LYS A 34 -4.31 4.78 5.84
CA LYS A 34 -3.20 3.82 5.94
C LYS A 34 -3.72 2.44 6.40
N ASP A 35 -3.09 1.38 5.92
CA ASP A 35 -3.39 -0.02 6.24
C ASP A 35 -4.79 -0.49 5.78
N ALA A 36 -5.46 0.26 4.93
CA ALA A 36 -6.71 -0.10 4.28
C ALA A 36 -6.46 -0.49 2.82
N LEU A 37 -7.10 -1.56 2.34
CA LEU A 37 -6.87 -2.16 1.03
C LEU A 37 -8.07 -1.99 0.12
N ILE A 38 -7.85 -1.98 -1.21
CA ILE A 38 -8.92 -1.92 -2.21
C ILE A 38 -9.94 -3.03 -1.95
N GLY A 39 -11.21 -2.64 -1.83
CA GLY A 39 -12.34 -3.55 -1.57
C GLY A 39 -12.68 -3.73 -0.09
N ASP A 40 -11.86 -3.21 0.85
CA ASP A 40 -12.24 -3.17 2.26
C ASP A 40 -13.41 -2.21 2.49
N THR A 41 -14.34 -2.61 3.34
CA THR A 41 -15.23 -1.66 4.04
C THR A 41 -14.74 -1.53 5.47
N ILE A 42 -14.44 -0.30 5.89
CA ILE A 42 -13.75 -0.02 7.15
C ILE A 42 -14.47 1.02 7.99
N GLU A 43 -14.26 0.96 9.30
CA GLU A 43 -14.45 2.10 10.19
C GLU A 43 -13.12 2.86 10.29
N ALA A 44 -13.14 4.14 9.95
CA ALA A 44 -12.00 5.02 10.01
C ALA A 44 -12.26 6.19 10.96
N SER A 45 -11.19 6.79 11.50
CA SER A 45 -11.26 8.01 12.32
C SER A 45 -10.51 9.15 11.64
N ALA A 46 -11.18 10.28 11.45
CA ALA A 46 -10.62 11.46 10.80
C ALA A 46 -9.45 12.03 11.59
N MET A 47 -8.29 12.22 10.95
CA MET A 47 -7.09 12.76 11.58
C MET A 47 -6.81 14.19 11.15
N LYS A 48 -6.79 14.43 9.85
CA LYS A 48 -6.46 15.72 9.26
C LYS A 48 -7.30 15.95 8.00
N MET A 49 -7.93 17.10 7.92
CA MET A 49 -8.73 17.49 6.77
C MET A 49 -8.06 18.64 6.02
N LYS A 50 -8.19 18.62 4.72
CA LYS A 50 -7.81 19.64 3.76
C LYS A 50 -9.06 20.08 3.00
N LYS A 51 -8.94 21.04 2.08
CA LYS A 51 -10.08 21.55 1.33
C LYS A 51 -10.84 20.45 0.55
N ASN A 52 -10.11 19.53 -0.12
CA ASN A 52 -10.68 18.55 -1.06
C ASN A 52 -10.45 17.10 -0.65
N TYR A 53 -9.65 16.84 0.40
CA TYR A 53 -9.33 15.50 0.86
C TYR A 53 -8.91 15.48 2.33
N GLY A 54 -8.94 14.31 2.95
CA GLY A 54 -8.50 14.11 4.32
C GLY A 54 -7.67 12.86 4.51
N PHE A 55 -7.06 12.77 5.67
CA PHE A 55 -6.34 11.59 6.15
C PHE A 55 -7.09 11.01 7.35
N ALA A 56 -7.28 9.71 7.35
CA ALA A 56 -7.91 9.01 8.45
C ALA A 56 -7.06 7.81 8.89
N ARG A 57 -7.30 7.36 10.09
CA ARG A 57 -6.70 6.17 10.68
C ARG A 57 -7.70 5.03 10.60
N LEU A 58 -7.25 3.87 10.15
CA LEU A 58 -8.02 2.64 10.23
C LEU A 58 -8.32 2.31 11.72
N VAL A 59 -9.58 2.17 12.07
CA VAL A 59 -10.03 1.72 13.39
C VAL A 59 -10.23 0.21 13.37
N ARG A 60 -11.02 -0.28 12.42
CA ARG A 60 -11.23 -1.72 12.19
C ARG A 60 -11.72 -1.97 10.76
N VAL A 61 -11.45 -3.16 10.27
CA VAL A 61 -12.06 -3.67 9.04
C VAL A 61 -13.43 -4.24 9.39
N ILE A 62 -14.48 -3.76 8.72
CA ILE A 62 -15.86 -4.25 8.88
C ILE A 62 -16.05 -5.44 7.94
N THR A 63 -15.75 -5.25 6.67
CA THR A 63 -15.77 -6.31 5.65
C THR A 63 -14.42 -6.31 4.94
N PRO A 64 -13.64 -7.39 5.07
CA PRO A 64 -12.34 -7.48 4.42
C PRO A 64 -12.50 -7.64 2.90
N ALA A 65 -11.57 -7.07 2.14
CA ALA A 65 -11.41 -7.31 0.72
C ALA A 65 -11.05 -8.78 0.46
N LYS A 66 -11.43 -9.30 -0.72
CA LYS A 66 -11.08 -10.68 -1.11
C LYS A 66 -9.56 -10.95 -1.13
N GLY A 67 -8.78 -9.92 -1.44
CA GLY A 67 -7.31 -10.00 -1.46
C GLY A 67 -6.65 -9.67 -0.12
N ARG A 68 -7.40 -9.45 0.97
CA ARG A 68 -6.81 -9.21 2.28
C ARG A 68 -6.33 -10.51 2.89
N VAL A 69 -5.06 -10.54 3.28
CA VAL A 69 -4.41 -11.66 3.97
C VAL A 69 -3.79 -11.20 5.29
N GLU A 70 -3.48 -12.15 6.16
CA GLU A 70 -2.73 -11.86 7.37
C GLU A 70 -1.26 -11.58 7.05
N ALA A 71 -0.73 -10.50 7.63
CA ALA A 71 0.69 -10.17 7.45
C ALA A 71 1.56 -11.22 8.15
N LYS A 72 2.55 -11.78 7.46
CA LYS A 72 3.50 -12.74 8.05
C LYS A 72 4.38 -12.09 9.13
N CYS A 73 4.71 -10.81 8.96
CA CYS A 73 5.54 -10.08 9.91
C CYS A 73 4.68 -9.50 11.05
N PRO A 74 4.94 -9.83 12.32
CA PRO A 74 4.12 -9.37 13.44
C PRO A 74 4.20 -7.85 13.68
N VAL A 75 5.21 -7.18 13.12
CA VAL A 75 5.37 -5.72 13.23
C VAL A 75 5.04 -4.99 11.94
N ALA A 76 4.44 -5.63 10.94
CA ALA A 76 4.18 -5.06 9.61
C ALA A 76 3.48 -3.70 9.66
N ARG A 77 2.43 -3.55 10.48
CA ARG A 77 1.68 -2.29 10.62
C ARG A 77 2.45 -1.18 11.34
N ALA A 78 3.31 -1.56 12.29
CA ALA A 78 4.10 -0.60 13.05
C ALA A 78 5.36 -0.18 12.28
N CYS A 79 5.97 -1.11 11.54
CA CYS A 79 7.19 -0.90 10.76
C CYS A 79 6.92 -0.06 9.51
N GLY A 80 7.76 0.93 9.23
CA GLY A 80 7.67 1.73 8.01
C GLY A 80 8.23 1.05 6.75
N GLY A 81 8.80 -0.14 6.88
CA GLY A 81 9.48 -0.85 5.78
C GLY A 81 8.54 -1.51 4.77
N CYS A 82 7.35 -1.93 5.19
CA CYS A 82 6.38 -2.62 4.34
C CYS A 82 5.02 -1.92 4.36
N GLN A 83 4.37 -1.81 3.20
CA GLN A 83 3.07 -1.18 3.05
C GLN A 83 1.97 -2.14 2.61
N LEU A 84 2.32 -3.26 1.97
CA LEU A 84 1.38 -4.13 1.26
C LEU A 84 1.35 -5.58 1.78
N GLN A 85 1.92 -5.89 2.95
CA GLN A 85 1.97 -7.27 3.44
C GLN A 85 0.59 -7.90 3.71
N GLU A 86 -0.42 -7.07 3.96
CA GLU A 86 -1.80 -7.54 4.17
C GLU A 86 -2.59 -7.70 2.86
N LEU A 87 -1.95 -7.47 1.70
CA LEU A 87 -2.52 -7.70 0.38
C LEU A 87 -1.92 -8.97 -0.22
N ASP A 88 -2.75 -9.87 -0.73
CA ASP A 88 -2.31 -11.07 -1.47
C ASP A 88 -1.34 -10.70 -2.59
N TYR A 89 -0.33 -11.51 -2.82
CA TYR A 89 0.75 -11.16 -3.75
C TYR A 89 0.27 -10.97 -5.19
N LYS A 90 -0.72 -11.75 -5.64
CA LYS A 90 -1.31 -11.56 -6.98
C LYS A 90 -2.00 -10.21 -7.09
N GLU A 91 -2.70 -9.79 -6.04
CA GLU A 91 -3.34 -8.47 -6.00
C GLU A 91 -2.30 -7.33 -5.89
N GLN A 92 -1.15 -7.57 -5.20
CA GLN A 92 -0.03 -6.63 -5.23
C GLN A 92 0.53 -6.45 -6.65
N LEU A 93 0.65 -7.53 -7.43
CA LEU A 93 1.10 -7.46 -8.82
C LEU A 93 0.13 -6.63 -9.67
N LYS A 94 -1.17 -6.91 -9.61
CA LYS A 94 -2.20 -6.14 -10.32
C LYS A 94 -2.16 -4.64 -9.95
N PHE A 95 -2.03 -4.34 -8.67
CA PHE A 95 -1.91 -2.96 -8.21
C PHE A 95 -0.67 -2.26 -8.79
N LYS A 96 0.47 -2.92 -8.78
CA LYS A 96 1.74 -2.38 -9.32
C LYS A 96 1.67 -2.19 -10.84
N GLU A 97 1.14 -3.16 -11.56
CA GLU A 97 0.92 -3.09 -13.01
C GLU A 97 0.01 -1.92 -13.38
N LYS A 98 -1.16 -1.83 -12.75
CA LYS A 98 -2.10 -0.72 -12.95
C LYS A 98 -1.48 0.64 -12.61
N LYS A 99 -0.63 0.70 -11.59
CA LYS A 99 0.09 1.92 -11.23
C LYS A 99 1.03 2.36 -12.35
N VAL A 100 1.85 1.46 -12.89
CA VAL A 100 2.77 1.75 -14.01
C VAL A 100 1.98 2.19 -15.23
N TYR A 101 0.94 1.44 -15.60
CA TYR A 101 0.05 1.78 -16.71
C TYR A 101 -0.54 3.19 -16.58
N ASN A 102 -1.10 3.51 -15.39
CA ASN A 102 -1.67 4.83 -15.15
C ASN A 102 -0.64 5.96 -15.24
N HIS A 103 0.59 5.73 -14.78
CA HIS A 103 1.67 6.71 -14.88
C HIS A 103 2.08 6.94 -16.33
N LEU A 104 2.26 5.89 -17.11
CA LEU A 104 2.60 6.00 -18.53
C LEU A 104 1.50 6.73 -19.31
N LYS A 105 0.23 6.36 -19.09
CA LYS A 105 -0.90 7.01 -19.74
C LYS A 105 -1.09 8.48 -19.34
N ARG A 106 -1.16 8.76 -18.03
CA ARG A 106 -1.58 10.08 -17.53
C ARG A 106 -0.44 11.07 -17.41
N ILE A 107 0.77 10.61 -17.04
CA ILE A 107 1.93 11.47 -16.84
C ILE A 107 2.82 11.41 -18.07
N GLY A 108 3.04 10.21 -18.60
CA GLY A 108 3.85 9.98 -19.80
C GLY A 108 3.16 10.36 -21.11
N GLY A 109 1.84 10.61 -21.11
CA GLY A 109 1.06 11.00 -22.29
C GLY A 109 0.95 9.88 -23.34
N MET A 110 1.14 8.62 -22.97
CA MET A 110 1.04 7.47 -23.87
C MET A 110 -0.43 7.07 -24.06
N GLU A 111 -1.16 7.81 -24.88
CA GLU A 111 -2.59 7.55 -25.12
C GLU A 111 -2.85 6.21 -25.85
N ASN A 112 -1.88 5.77 -26.67
CA ASN A 112 -1.90 4.52 -27.44
C ASN A 112 -1.37 3.29 -26.67
N LEU A 113 -1.22 3.39 -25.35
CA LEU A 113 -0.85 2.27 -24.47
C LEU A 113 -2.10 1.47 -24.08
N PHE A 114 -2.02 0.16 -24.16
CA PHE A 114 -3.09 -0.78 -23.83
C PHE A 114 -2.57 -1.86 -22.87
N LEU A 115 -3.45 -2.36 -22.01
CA LEU A 115 -3.18 -3.57 -21.22
C LEU A 115 -3.36 -4.82 -22.10
N PRO A 116 -2.81 -5.99 -21.72
CA PRO A 116 -2.95 -7.22 -22.51
C PRO A 116 -4.40 -7.61 -22.79
N GLU A 117 -5.30 -7.39 -21.83
CA GLU A 117 -6.74 -7.65 -21.99
C GLU A 117 -7.44 -6.65 -22.91
N GLU A 118 -6.80 -5.54 -23.23
CA GLU A 118 -7.28 -4.51 -24.15
C GLU A 118 -6.68 -4.66 -25.58
N ALA A 119 -5.95 -5.74 -25.88
CA ALA A 119 -5.22 -5.91 -27.13
C ALA A 119 -6.13 -5.79 -28.38
N ASP A 120 -7.37 -6.24 -28.30
CA ASP A 120 -8.35 -6.10 -29.40
C ASP A 120 -8.67 -4.62 -29.69
N GLN A 121 -8.60 -3.75 -28.68
CA GLN A 121 -8.84 -2.31 -28.83
C GLN A 121 -7.64 -1.61 -29.47
N ALA A 122 -6.45 -2.21 -29.40
CA ALA A 122 -5.25 -1.71 -30.03
C ALA A 122 -5.25 -1.94 -31.55
N ALA A 123 -6.09 -2.85 -32.05
CA ALA A 123 -6.15 -3.18 -33.48
C ALA A 123 -6.58 -1.95 -34.31
N GLY A 124 -5.69 -1.54 -35.24
CA GLY A 124 -5.91 -0.38 -36.09
C GLY A 124 -5.55 0.98 -35.48
N VAL A 125 -5.09 1.02 -34.23
CA VAL A 125 -4.55 2.24 -33.61
C VAL A 125 -3.09 2.43 -34.06
N PRO A 126 -2.72 3.57 -34.70
CA PRO A 126 -1.35 3.84 -35.08
C PRO A 126 -0.42 3.82 -33.86
N ASP A 127 0.75 3.17 -34.02
CA ASP A 127 1.78 3.06 -32.99
C ASP A 127 1.26 2.50 -31.64
N ALA A 128 0.25 1.62 -31.70
CA ALA A 128 -0.30 0.98 -30.51
C ALA A 128 0.80 0.20 -29.78
N VAL A 129 0.86 0.39 -28.46
CA VAL A 129 1.78 -0.29 -27.56
C VAL A 129 0.96 -1.16 -26.60
N ILE A 130 1.24 -2.46 -26.56
CA ILE A 130 0.65 -3.35 -25.57
C ILE A 130 1.65 -3.52 -24.43
N MET A 131 1.25 -3.19 -23.22
CA MET A 131 2.07 -3.37 -22.05
C MET A 131 2.14 -4.86 -21.70
N GLU A 132 3.33 -5.42 -21.63
CA GLU A 132 3.49 -6.82 -21.21
C GLU A 132 3.05 -7.02 -19.76
N PRO A 133 2.52 -8.21 -19.40
CA PRO A 133 2.15 -8.53 -18.04
C PRO A 133 3.32 -8.38 -17.07
N ILE A 134 3.04 -7.91 -15.86
CA ILE A 134 4.05 -7.76 -14.83
C ILE A 134 4.70 -9.10 -14.49
N ILE A 135 6.02 -9.13 -14.47
CA ILE A 135 6.78 -10.30 -14.04
C ILE A 135 6.83 -10.34 -12.52
N GLY A 136 6.21 -11.36 -11.93
CA GLY A 136 6.21 -11.61 -10.50
C GLY A 136 7.36 -12.54 -10.07
N MET A 137 7.58 -12.60 -8.76
CA MET A 137 8.47 -13.58 -8.12
C MET A 137 7.66 -14.83 -7.78
N GLU A 138 8.29 -16.01 -7.85
CA GLU A 138 7.70 -17.26 -7.35
C GLU A 138 7.54 -17.22 -5.83
N ASP A 139 8.60 -16.80 -5.11
CA ASP A 139 8.56 -16.50 -3.68
C ASP A 139 8.92 -15.03 -3.43
N PRO A 140 7.97 -14.18 -3.00
CA PRO A 140 8.20 -12.75 -2.80
C PRO A 140 8.85 -12.42 -1.43
N TRP A 141 9.50 -13.38 -0.81
CA TRP A 141 10.21 -13.23 0.45
C TRP A 141 11.72 -13.39 0.26
N ARG A 142 12.49 -12.97 1.25
CA ARG A 142 13.95 -13.17 1.28
C ARG A 142 14.72 -12.63 0.06
N TYR A 143 14.15 -11.69 -0.67
CA TYR A 143 14.74 -11.16 -1.92
C TYR A 143 15.73 -10.02 -1.71
N ARG A 144 15.77 -9.42 -0.52
CA ARG A 144 16.59 -8.24 -0.25
C ARG A 144 17.97 -8.66 0.28
N ASN A 145 19.01 -8.47 -0.51
CA ASN A 145 20.39 -8.79 -0.15
C ASN A 145 21.13 -7.65 0.57
N LYS A 146 20.56 -6.43 0.66
CA LYS A 146 21.12 -5.29 1.37
C LYS A 146 20.03 -4.57 2.16
N ALA A 147 20.25 -4.43 3.46
CA ALA A 147 19.40 -3.64 4.33
C ALA A 147 20.27 -2.77 5.26
N GLN A 148 19.74 -1.62 5.64
CA GLN A 148 20.36 -0.74 6.64
C GLN A 148 19.43 -0.70 7.84
N TYR A 149 19.93 -1.16 8.98
CA TYR A 149 19.19 -1.19 10.23
C TYR A 149 19.68 -0.02 11.12
N PRO A 150 18.88 1.02 11.33
CA PRO A 150 19.13 1.96 12.42
C PRO A 150 19.29 1.23 13.73
N ILE A 151 20.32 1.62 14.51
CA ILE A 151 20.53 1.13 15.87
C ILE A 151 20.18 2.27 16.83
N GLY A 152 19.39 1.92 17.84
CA GLY A 152 18.96 2.86 18.88
C GLY A 152 18.82 2.17 20.21
N ARG A 153 18.19 2.86 21.18
CA ARG A 153 17.84 2.29 22.48
C ARG A 153 16.42 1.77 22.45
N GLY A 154 16.24 0.52 22.81
CA GLY A 154 14.94 -0.08 23.04
C GLY A 154 14.24 0.51 24.28
N LYS A 155 12.99 0.13 24.50
CA LYS A 155 12.22 0.55 25.70
C LYS A 155 12.85 0.10 27.01
N ASP A 156 13.62 -0.98 26.98
CA ASP A 156 14.41 -1.55 28.08
C ASP A 156 15.77 -0.89 28.27
N GLY A 157 16.08 0.14 27.48
CA GLY A 157 17.36 0.84 27.50
C GLY A 157 18.51 0.12 26.79
N LYS A 158 18.32 -1.09 26.28
CA LYS A 158 19.35 -1.86 25.57
C LYS A 158 19.49 -1.44 24.11
N PRO A 159 20.67 -1.61 23.50
CA PRO A 159 20.83 -1.44 22.07
C PRO A 159 19.85 -2.36 21.32
N THR A 160 19.17 -1.79 20.33
CA THR A 160 18.25 -2.53 19.49
C THR A 160 18.37 -2.07 18.04
N ALA A 161 18.25 -2.99 17.09
CA ALA A 161 18.22 -2.70 15.67
C ALA A 161 16.78 -2.85 15.14
N GLY A 162 16.42 -2.03 14.17
CA GLY A 162 15.07 -2.08 13.63
C GLY A 162 14.87 -1.13 12.45
N PHE A 163 13.62 -0.85 12.12
CA PHE A 163 13.25 0.18 11.15
C PHE A 163 12.44 1.28 11.82
N PHE A 164 12.46 2.47 11.25
CA PHE A 164 11.59 3.53 11.73
C PHE A 164 10.13 3.26 11.40
N ALA A 165 9.25 3.56 12.34
CA ALA A 165 7.82 3.61 12.06
C ALA A 165 7.52 4.66 10.99
N GLY A 166 6.53 4.42 10.15
CA GLY A 166 6.19 5.32 9.05
C GLY A 166 5.96 6.75 9.53
N ARG A 167 6.64 7.71 8.88
CA ARG A 167 6.58 9.16 9.16
C ARG A 167 7.03 9.58 10.56
N THR A 168 7.82 8.75 11.23
CA THR A 168 8.38 9.06 12.56
C THR A 168 9.83 8.57 12.66
N HIS A 169 10.53 8.96 13.71
CA HIS A 169 11.84 8.42 14.07
C HIS A 169 11.75 7.38 15.22
N SER A 170 10.56 6.88 15.50
CA SER A 170 10.37 5.81 16.49
C SER A 170 10.90 4.50 15.91
N LEU A 171 11.87 3.90 16.58
CA LEU A 171 12.47 2.64 16.16
C LEU A 171 11.54 1.47 16.50
N ILE A 172 11.20 0.66 15.50
CA ILE A 172 10.46 -0.59 15.62
C ILE A 172 11.47 -1.72 15.54
N PRO A 173 11.69 -2.47 16.60
CA PRO A 173 12.61 -3.60 16.58
C PRO A 173 12.24 -4.63 15.52
N VAL A 174 13.24 -5.15 14.83
CA VAL A 174 13.03 -6.31 13.95
C VAL A 174 12.91 -7.56 14.85
N PRO A 175 11.82 -8.33 14.75
CA PRO A 175 11.67 -9.56 15.53
C PRO A 175 12.86 -10.48 15.30
N GLU A 176 13.47 -10.96 16.37
CA GLU A 176 14.60 -11.88 16.35
C GLU A 176 15.80 -11.43 15.46
N LEU A 177 15.86 -10.13 15.12
CA LEU A 177 16.78 -9.54 14.14
C LEU A 177 16.61 -10.12 12.71
N ASP A 178 15.53 -10.83 12.46
CA ASP A 178 15.22 -11.45 11.19
C ASP A 178 14.08 -10.73 10.44
N CYS A 179 14.43 -9.95 9.42
CA CYS A 179 13.47 -9.33 8.54
C CYS A 179 13.10 -10.29 7.41
N LEU A 180 11.83 -10.68 7.30
CA LEU A 180 11.34 -11.59 6.27
C LEU A 180 11.63 -11.17 4.82
N LEU A 181 12.02 -9.93 4.58
CA LEU A 181 12.46 -9.46 3.26
C LEU A 181 13.96 -9.64 3.04
N GLY A 182 14.75 -9.70 4.13
CA GLY A 182 16.20 -9.93 4.05
C GLY A 182 16.51 -11.35 3.60
N CYS A 183 17.61 -11.55 2.85
CA CYS A 183 18.08 -12.90 2.54
C CYS A 183 18.31 -13.70 3.83
N ALA A 184 18.01 -14.97 3.80
CA ALA A 184 18.45 -15.90 4.82
C ALA A 184 19.97 -16.09 4.69
N GLU A 185 20.70 -16.07 5.81
CA GLU A 185 22.11 -16.46 5.85
C GLU A 185 22.25 -17.99 5.82
#